data_18bce6a8a86ef5502b0c1951248adcbc
#
_entry.id   18bce6a8a86ef5502b0c1951248adcbc
#
_cell.length_a   1.000
_cell.length_b   1.000
_cell.length_c   1.000
_cell.angle_alpha   90.00
_cell.angle_beta   90.00
_cell.angle_gamma   90.00
#
_symmetry.space_group_name_H-M   'P 1'
#
loop_
_entity.id
_entity.type
_entity.pdbx_description
1 polymer ?
#
loop_
_entity_poly.entity_id
_entity_poly.type
_entity_poly.pdbx_seq_one_letter_code
_entity_poly.pdbx_strand_id
1 'polypeptide(L)'
;MNAEGVFQPLKLGERVRDIRLRQQWTLDEASRRTGLAKSTLSKIENEQVSPSFDVVQKLAAGLGIDIPQLFVSTSEPLVSGRRALNLNGSGRVQPTPTYEHELLASEISNKKMVPFKTTVRARSLDDFADWVRHSGEEFLLVLSGRIRFFSEFYEPVSLAEGDSLYYDAGMGHICVSESEQDARILWVCTPSPDLPL
;
A
#
# COMPACT_ATOMS: atom_id res chain seq x y z
N MET A 1 30.83 10.53 1.86
CA MET A 1 30.99 9.23 2.55
C MET A 1 29.92 8.31 2.00
N ASN A 2 30.34 7.31 1.23
CA ASN A 2 29.48 6.43 0.45
C ASN A 2 28.71 5.50 1.38
N ALA A 3 27.39 5.56 1.34
CA ALA A 3 26.55 4.48 1.87
C ALA A 3 26.58 3.34 0.85
N GLU A 4 27.52 2.42 0.98
CA GLU A 4 27.48 1.14 0.31
C GLU A 4 26.25 0.38 0.82
N GLY A 5 25.21 0.31 0.01
CA GLY A 5 24.09 -0.57 0.23
C GLY A 5 24.62 -2.01 0.21
N VAL A 6 24.73 -2.61 1.39
CA VAL A 6 25.06 -4.04 1.51
C VAL A 6 23.94 -4.81 0.83
N PHE A 7 24.23 -5.31 -0.36
CA PHE A 7 23.37 -6.24 -1.08
C PHE A 7 23.30 -7.53 -0.27
N GLN A 8 22.30 -7.68 0.58
CA GLN A 8 22.04 -8.96 1.25
C GLN A 8 21.43 -9.91 0.21
N PRO A 9 22.06 -11.06 -0.06
CA PRO A 9 21.49 -12.04 -0.95
C PRO A 9 20.14 -12.50 -0.37
N LEU A 10 19.11 -12.49 -1.21
CA LEU A 10 17.77 -12.96 -0.89
C LEU A 10 17.81 -14.43 -0.48
N LYS A 11 17.57 -14.73 0.78
CA LYS A 11 17.55 -16.07 1.35
C LYS A 11 16.15 -16.67 1.18
N LEU A 12 15.89 -17.20 0.00
CA LEU A 12 14.60 -17.79 -0.36
C LEU A 12 14.20 -18.91 0.61
N GLY A 13 15.15 -19.72 1.05
CA GLY A 13 14.89 -20.83 1.98
C GLY A 13 14.39 -20.33 3.34
N GLU A 14 15.01 -19.32 3.90
CA GLU A 14 14.56 -18.70 5.15
C GLU A 14 13.13 -18.15 4.99
N ARG A 15 12.83 -17.55 3.83
CA ARG A 15 11.50 -17.00 3.55
C ARG A 15 10.42 -18.07 3.46
N VAL A 16 10.66 -19.15 2.73
CA VAL A 16 9.75 -20.31 2.62
C VAL A 16 9.46 -20.88 4.00
N ARG A 17 10.51 -21.09 4.80
CA ARG A 17 10.39 -21.60 6.17
C ARG A 17 9.57 -20.66 7.05
N ASP A 18 9.80 -19.37 6.99
CA ASP A 18 9.09 -18.37 7.75
C ASP A 18 7.59 -18.36 7.45
N ILE A 19 7.22 -18.39 6.17
CA ILE A 19 5.82 -18.46 5.74
C ILE A 19 5.17 -19.72 6.26
N ARG A 20 5.81 -20.87 6.08
CA ARG A 20 5.32 -22.16 6.58
C ARG A 20 5.07 -22.15 8.08
N LEU A 21 6.04 -21.66 8.86
CA LEU A 21 5.94 -21.61 10.32
C LEU A 21 4.84 -20.64 10.79
N ARG A 22 4.67 -19.49 10.15
CA ARG A 22 3.56 -18.55 10.44
C ARG A 22 2.20 -19.16 10.21
N GLN A 23 2.09 -20.06 9.24
CA GLN A 23 0.86 -20.82 8.98
C GLN A 23 0.75 -22.06 9.88
N GLN A 24 1.70 -22.27 10.79
CA GLN A 24 1.77 -23.43 11.70
C GLN A 24 1.81 -24.78 10.97
N TRP A 25 2.37 -24.81 9.76
CA TRP A 25 2.46 -26.03 8.97
C TRP A 25 3.71 -26.83 9.27
N THR A 26 3.53 -28.16 9.31
CA THR A 26 4.65 -29.10 9.25
C THR A 26 5.21 -29.16 7.82
N LEU A 27 6.41 -29.73 7.65
CA LEU A 27 6.94 -30.00 6.30
C LEU A 27 6.05 -30.96 5.51
N ASP A 28 5.32 -31.87 6.17
CA ASP A 28 4.39 -32.77 5.53
C ASP A 28 3.17 -32.04 4.96
N GLU A 29 2.65 -31.06 5.73
CA GLU A 29 1.56 -30.21 5.27
C GLU A 29 1.99 -29.35 4.09
N ALA A 30 3.15 -28.70 4.18
CA ALA A 30 3.70 -27.91 3.09
C ALA A 30 3.96 -28.76 1.83
N SER A 31 4.45 -30.00 2.00
CA SER A 31 4.63 -30.96 0.90
C SER A 31 3.31 -31.25 0.17
N ARG A 32 2.24 -31.50 0.91
CA ARG A 32 0.91 -31.74 0.33
C ARG A 32 0.39 -30.53 -0.46
N ARG A 33 0.56 -29.33 0.07
CA ARG A 33 0.06 -28.08 -0.54
C ARG A 33 0.85 -27.64 -1.76
N THR A 34 2.17 -27.76 -1.70
CA THR A 34 3.07 -27.34 -2.79
C THR A 34 3.23 -28.40 -3.86
N GLY A 35 2.89 -29.65 -3.58
CA GLY A 35 3.19 -30.79 -4.46
C GLY A 35 4.67 -31.14 -4.54
N LEU A 36 5.52 -30.55 -3.67
CA LEU A 36 6.95 -30.83 -3.62
C LEU A 36 7.26 -31.89 -2.56
N ALA A 37 8.25 -32.76 -2.84
CA ALA A 37 8.68 -33.74 -1.87
C ALA A 37 9.21 -33.04 -0.58
N LYS A 38 8.91 -33.61 0.59
CA LYS A 38 9.37 -33.12 1.89
C LYS A 38 10.90 -32.91 1.95
N SER A 39 11.66 -33.83 1.34
CA SER A 39 13.12 -33.70 1.24
C SER A 39 13.56 -32.50 0.40
N THR A 40 12.82 -32.20 -0.66
CA THR A 40 13.08 -31.01 -1.51
C THR A 40 12.80 -29.74 -0.75
N LEU A 41 11.65 -29.65 -0.05
CA LEU A 41 11.32 -28.50 0.79
C LEU A 41 12.36 -28.27 1.88
N SER A 42 12.77 -29.34 2.57
CA SER A 42 13.82 -29.26 3.60
C SER A 42 15.15 -28.74 3.04
N LYS A 43 15.56 -29.19 1.85
CA LYS A 43 16.79 -28.69 1.21
C LYS A 43 16.68 -27.23 0.80
N ILE A 44 15.51 -26.80 0.30
CA ILE A 44 15.25 -25.40 -0.04
C ILE A 44 15.29 -24.52 1.22
N GLU A 45 14.57 -24.91 2.27
CA GLU A 45 14.53 -24.15 3.54
C GLU A 45 15.90 -24.01 4.22
N ASN A 46 16.78 -24.96 4.00
CA ASN A 46 18.16 -24.94 4.52
C ASN A 46 19.19 -24.43 3.49
N GLU A 47 18.73 -23.83 2.38
CA GLU A 47 19.55 -23.25 1.30
C GLU A 47 20.58 -24.22 0.69
N GLN A 48 20.27 -25.52 0.75
CA GLN A 48 21.13 -26.57 0.19
C GLN A 48 20.96 -26.75 -1.33
N VAL A 49 19.88 -26.20 -1.90
CA VAL A 49 19.60 -26.23 -3.35
C VAL A 49 18.93 -24.92 -3.78
N SER A 50 19.29 -24.43 -4.95
CA SER A 50 18.55 -23.34 -5.61
C SER A 50 17.38 -23.93 -6.39
N PRO A 51 16.13 -23.55 -6.10
CA PRO A 51 14.99 -24.09 -6.83
C PRO A 51 14.93 -23.55 -8.27
N SER A 52 14.47 -24.39 -9.18
CA SER A 52 14.14 -23.97 -10.55
C SER A 52 12.87 -23.10 -10.54
N PHE A 53 12.60 -22.39 -11.63
CA PHE A 53 11.41 -21.54 -11.75
C PHE A 53 10.09 -22.31 -11.55
N ASP A 54 9.98 -23.55 -12.06
CA ASP A 54 8.82 -24.43 -11.83
C ASP A 54 8.62 -24.73 -10.33
N VAL A 55 9.70 -24.95 -9.60
CA VAL A 55 9.64 -25.15 -8.14
C VAL A 55 9.21 -23.86 -7.41
N VAL A 56 9.70 -22.70 -7.86
CA VAL A 56 9.27 -21.40 -7.32
C VAL A 56 7.78 -21.16 -7.54
N GLN A 57 7.24 -21.49 -8.71
CA GLN A 57 5.80 -21.41 -8.98
C GLN A 57 4.98 -22.34 -8.06
N LYS A 58 5.42 -23.59 -7.87
CA LYS A 58 4.77 -24.52 -6.96
C LYS A 58 4.82 -24.07 -5.51
N LEU A 59 5.94 -23.47 -5.08
CA LEU A 59 6.05 -22.88 -3.75
C LEU A 59 5.06 -21.73 -3.58
N ALA A 60 5.01 -20.77 -4.50
CA ALA A 60 4.13 -19.63 -4.43
C ALA A 60 2.65 -20.08 -4.38
N ALA A 61 2.24 -20.93 -5.30
CA ALA A 61 0.88 -21.47 -5.36
C ALA A 61 0.49 -22.23 -4.09
N GLY A 62 1.36 -23.15 -3.62
CA GLY A 62 1.10 -23.97 -2.44
C GLY A 62 1.12 -23.19 -1.12
N LEU A 63 1.91 -22.10 -1.04
CA LEU A 63 1.95 -21.22 0.11
C LEU A 63 0.84 -20.14 0.07
N GLY A 64 0.11 -20.01 -1.05
CA GLY A 64 -0.97 -19.04 -1.21
C GLY A 64 -0.48 -17.60 -1.32
N ILE A 65 0.66 -17.38 -1.98
CA ILE A 65 1.29 -16.07 -2.16
C ILE A 65 1.72 -15.86 -3.62
N ASP A 66 1.98 -14.62 -4.00
CA ASP A 66 2.55 -14.31 -5.31
C ASP A 66 4.06 -14.56 -5.34
N ILE A 67 4.59 -14.92 -6.53
CA ILE A 67 6.02 -15.18 -6.72
C ILE A 67 6.92 -14.07 -6.16
N PRO A 68 6.66 -12.75 -6.40
CA PRO A 68 7.46 -11.68 -5.81
C PRO A 68 7.55 -11.73 -4.28
N GLN A 69 6.51 -12.18 -3.62
CA GLN A 69 6.47 -12.26 -2.15
C GLN A 69 7.42 -13.30 -1.56
N LEU A 70 7.85 -14.29 -2.35
CA LEU A 70 8.93 -15.22 -1.97
C LEU A 70 10.28 -14.53 -1.86
N PHE A 71 10.46 -13.42 -2.55
CA PHE A 71 11.73 -12.69 -2.65
C PHE A 71 11.76 -11.40 -1.85
N VAL A 72 10.71 -11.09 -1.09
CA VAL A 72 10.68 -9.96 -0.17
C VAL A 72 11.23 -10.40 1.19
N SER A 73 12.27 -9.73 1.66
CA SER A 73 12.77 -9.95 3.03
C SER A 73 11.70 -9.49 4.03
N THR A 74 11.16 -10.41 4.83
CA THR A 74 10.28 -10.08 5.96
C THR A 74 11.06 -9.91 7.25
N SER A 75 12.19 -9.25 7.22
CA SER A 75 12.81 -8.70 8.42
C SER A 75 12.11 -7.41 8.86
N GLU A 76 10.79 -7.30 8.65
CA GLU A 76 10.04 -6.33 9.43
C GLU A 76 9.85 -6.92 10.82
N PRO A 77 10.38 -6.31 11.87
CA PRO A 77 10.05 -6.71 13.22
C PRO A 77 8.54 -6.66 13.36
N LEU A 78 7.92 -7.68 13.95
CA LEU A 78 6.46 -7.79 14.18
C LEU A 78 5.90 -6.55 14.87
N VAL A 79 6.74 -5.80 15.57
CA VAL A 79 6.46 -4.48 16.14
C VAL A 79 7.71 -3.63 15.99
N SER A 80 7.69 -2.59 15.15
CA SER A 80 8.83 -1.68 15.00
C SER A 80 8.87 -0.56 16.04
N GLY A 81 7.79 -0.38 16.82
CA GLY A 81 7.64 0.72 17.78
C GLY A 81 7.61 2.11 17.17
N ARG A 82 7.53 2.22 15.83
CA ARG A 82 7.48 3.51 15.13
C ARG A 82 6.22 4.27 15.50
N ARG A 83 6.37 5.55 15.81
CA ARG A 83 5.25 6.44 16.10
C ARG A 83 5.56 7.83 15.55
N ALA A 84 4.63 8.43 14.84
CA ALA A 84 4.61 9.83 14.47
C ALA A 84 3.47 10.53 15.22
N LEU A 85 3.68 11.78 15.62
CA LEU A 85 2.68 12.61 16.25
C LEU A 85 2.57 13.91 15.45
N ASN A 86 1.43 14.12 14.82
CA ASN A 86 1.11 15.41 14.21
C ASN A 86 0.03 16.10 15.04
N LEU A 87 0.35 17.25 15.61
CA LEU A 87 -0.66 18.13 16.19
C LEU A 87 -1.47 18.78 15.06
N ASN A 88 -2.65 19.29 15.37
CA ASN A 88 -3.50 19.91 14.34
C ASN A 88 -2.76 21.06 13.63
N GLY A 89 -2.71 20.99 12.29
CA GLY A 89 -2.03 21.96 11.45
C GLY A 89 -0.50 21.90 11.46
N SER A 90 0.11 20.84 12.04
CA SER A 90 1.57 20.68 12.07
C SER A 90 2.12 19.80 10.96
N GLY A 91 1.28 19.29 10.06
CA GLY A 91 1.71 18.50 8.91
C GLY A 91 2.47 19.35 7.87
N ARG A 92 3.23 18.68 7.02
CA ARG A 92 3.90 19.35 5.91
C ARG A 92 2.89 19.71 4.82
N VAL A 93 2.72 21.02 4.57
CA VAL A 93 1.77 21.49 3.56
C VAL A 93 2.37 21.42 2.16
N GLN A 94 1.61 20.87 1.21
CA GLN A 94 1.92 20.79 -0.21
C GLN A 94 0.73 21.31 -1.02
N PRO A 95 0.77 22.56 -1.51
CA PRO A 95 -0.30 23.12 -2.31
C PRO A 95 -0.19 22.70 -3.77
N THR A 96 -1.35 22.46 -4.39
CA THR A 96 -1.54 22.33 -5.82
C THR A 96 -2.63 23.33 -6.27
N PRO A 97 -2.87 23.52 -7.58
CA PRO A 97 -3.97 24.37 -8.04
C PRO A 97 -5.36 23.91 -7.54
N THR A 98 -5.59 22.62 -7.43
CA THR A 98 -6.87 21.99 -7.09
C THR A 98 -7.02 21.61 -5.64
N TYR A 99 -5.90 21.28 -4.97
CA TYR A 99 -5.86 20.79 -3.59
C TYR A 99 -4.76 21.46 -2.78
N GLU A 100 -4.93 21.46 -1.47
CA GLU A 100 -3.84 21.68 -0.53
C GLU A 100 -3.74 20.49 0.41
N HIS A 101 -2.63 19.76 0.29
CA HIS A 101 -2.38 18.56 1.09
C HIS A 101 -1.57 18.89 2.34
N GLU A 102 -2.01 18.43 3.50
CA GLU A 102 -1.24 18.43 4.75
C GLU A 102 -0.76 16.99 4.99
N LEU A 103 0.51 16.72 4.65
CA LEU A 103 1.11 15.39 4.80
C LEU A 103 1.32 15.06 6.27
N LEU A 104 0.85 13.88 6.70
CA LEU A 104 0.97 13.39 8.06
C LEU A 104 2.03 12.29 8.16
N ALA A 105 2.63 12.17 9.34
CA ALA A 105 3.69 11.19 9.62
C ALA A 105 4.83 11.21 8.58
N SER A 106 5.18 12.40 8.09
CA SER A 106 6.21 12.58 7.06
C SER A 106 7.61 12.18 7.51
N GLU A 107 7.85 12.11 8.82
CA GLU A 107 9.11 11.65 9.42
C GLU A 107 9.27 10.12 9.39
N ILE A 108 8.21 9.35 9.09
CA ILE A 108 8.29 7.89 8.98
C ILE A 108 8.49 7.50 7.52
N SER A 109 9.61 6.82 7.23
CA SER A 109 9.87 6.18 5.94
C SER A 109 9.23 4.79 5.84
N ASN A 110 9.05 4.27 4.62
CA ASN A 110 8.50 2.93 4.34
C ASN A 110 7.17 2.67 5.05
N LYS A 111 6.26 3.62 4.98
CA LYS A 111 4.89 3.49 5.49
C LYS A 111 4.10 2.51 4.61
N LYS A 112 3.17 1.78 5.20
CA LYS A 112 2.16 0.96 4.47
C LYS A 112 0.86 1.72 4.20
N MET A 113 0.69 2.86 4.83
CA MET A 113 -0.39 3.81 4.62
C MET A 113 0.20 5.21 4.56
N VAL A 114 -0.27 6.04 3.66
CA VAL A 114 0.12 7.44 3.51
C VAL A 114 -1.10 8.30 3.85
N PRO A 115 -1.26 8.71 5.11
CA PRO A 115 -2.34 9.60 5.52
C PRO A 115 -1.99 11.06 5.23
N PHE A 116 -2.97 11.81 4.72
CA PHE A 116 -2.89 13.26 4.58
C PHE A 116 -4.28 13.88 4.65
N LYS A 117 -4.36 15.09 5.20
CA LYS A 117 -5.56 15.91 5.12
C LYS A 117 -5.49 16.73 3.84
N THR A 118 -6.63 16.93 3.21
CA THR A 118 -6.73 17.72 2.00
C THR A 118 -7.82 18.77 2.13
N THR A 119 -7.46 20.00 1.85
CA THR A 119 -8.41 21.08 1.56
C THR A 119 -8.72 21.02 0.06
N VAL A 120 -9.98 20.78 -0.28
CA VAL A 120 -10.45 20.64 -1.66
C VAL A 120 -10.83 22.02 -2.16
N ARG A 121 -10.00 22.61 -3.02
CA ARG A 121 -10.21 23.95 -3.60
C ARG A 121 -10.94 23.91 -4.94
N ALA A 122 -10.78 22.82 -5.70
CA ALA A 122 -11.46 22.62 -6.97
C ALA A 122 -12.98 22.68 -6.79
N ARG A 123 -13.66 23.29 -7.75
CA ARG A 123 -15.12 23.50 -7.80
C ARG A 123 -15.77 22.81 -9.01
N SER A 124 -14.98 22.49 -10.01
CA SER A 124 -15.44 21.92 -11.28
C SER A 124 -14.46 20.85 -11.76
N LEU A 125 -14.95 19.93 -12.61
CA LEU A 125 -14.09 19.02 -13.36
C LEU A 125 -13.14 19.78 -14.30
N ASP A 126 -13.52 20.97 -14.76
CA ASP A 126 -12.71 21.81 -15.65
C ASP A 126 -11.43 22.34 -14.95
N ASP A 127 -11.35 22.23 -13.63
CA ASP A 127 -10.14 22.58 -12.88
C ASP A 127 -9.03 21.54 -13.06
N PHE A 128 -9.33 20.40 -13.69
CA PHE A 128 -8.41 19.29 -13.91
C PHE A 128 -8.12 19.08 -15.40
N ALA A 129 -6.85 18.86 -15.75
CA ALA A 129 -6.47 18.56 -17.12
C ALA A 129 -6.85 17.13 -17.56
N ASP A 130 -6.87 16.19 -16.62
CA ASP A 130 -7.21 14.77 -16.84
C ASP A 130 -7.58 14.13 -15.50
N TRP A 131 -8.07 12.89 -15.55
CA TRP A 131 -8.30 12.04 -14.38
C TRP A 131 -7.01 11.79 -13.59
N VAL A 132 -7.10 11.86 -12.27
CA VAL A 132 -6.03 11.39 -11.39
C VAL A 132 -6.07 9.86 -11.36
N ARG A 133 -4.93 9.22 -11.57
CA ARG A 133 -4.73 7.77 -11.46
C ARG A 133 -3.37 7.46 -10.88
N HIS A 134 -3.33 6.49 -10.00
CA HIS A 134 -2.07 5.89 -9.53
C HIS A 134 -2.32 4.47 -9.03
N SER A 135 -1.27 3.69 -8.86
CA SER A 135 -1.41 2.33 -8.33
C SER A 135 -1.80 2.35 -6.85
N GLY A 136 -2.51 1.30 -6.42
CA GLY A 136 -2.91 1.10 -5.03
C GLY A 136 -4.37 1.41 -4.76
N GLU A 137 -4.67 1.58 -3.50
CA GLU A 137 -6.02 1.75 -2.96
C GLU A 137 -6.08 3.02 -2.11
N GLU A 138 -7.25 3.62 -2.04
CA GLU A 138 -7.49 4.82 -1.25
C GLU A 138 -8.72 4.69 -0.36
N PHE A 139 -8.62 5.28 0.82
CA PHE A 139 -9.74 5.54 1.70
C PHE A 139 -9.88 7.05 1.91
N LEU A 140 -11.08 7.57 1.72
CA LEU A 140 -11.45 8.96 1.89
C LEU A 140 -12.51 9.09 2.99
N LEU A 141 -12.36 10.08 3.88
CA LEU A 141 -13.35 10.47 4.88
C LEU A 141 -13.53 11.98 4.83
N VAL A 142 -14.77 12.45 4.71
CA VAL A 142 -15.09 13.88 4.76
C VAL A 142 -15.02 14.38 6.21
N LEU A 143 -14.10 15.32 6.48
CA LEU A 143 -13.90 15.91 7.78
C LEU A 143 -14.76 17.16 8.01
N SER A 144 -15.05 17.92 6.96
CA SER A 144 -15.96 19.07 7.00
C SER A 144 -16.38 19.48 5.60
N GLY A 145 -17.58 20.03 5.48
CA GLY A 145 -18.16 20.45 4.22
C GLY A 145 -18.78 19.31 3.43
N ARG A 146 -18.83 19.47 2.12
CA ARG A 146 -19.39 18.52 1.16
C ARG A 146 -18.52 18.46 -0.07
N ILE A 147 -18.29 17.27 -0.58
CA ILE A 147 -17.58 17.02 -1.82
C ILE A 147 -18.46 16.30 -2.81
N ARG A 148 -18.13 16.44 -4.10
CA ARG A 148 -18.60 15.55 -5.15
C ARG A 148 -17.42 14.74 -5.67
N PHE A 149 -17.56 13.42 -5.58
CA PHE A 149 -16.56 12.47 -6.05
C PHE A 149 -16.98 11.92 -7.40
N PHE A 150 -16.08 12.00 -8.36
CA PHE A 150 -16.23 11.47 -9.70
C PHE A 150 -15.27 10.32 -9.92
N SER A 151 -15.71 9.30 -10.63
CA SER A 151 -14.87 8.18 -11.04
C SER A 151 -15.29 7.65 -12.40
N GLU A 152 -14.38 6.96 -13.09
CA GLU A 152 -14.64 6.47 -14.44
C GLU A 152 -15.74 5.43 -14.54
N PHE A 153 -15.93 4.61 -13.49
CA PHE A 153 -16.78 3.43 -13.57
C PHE A 153 -18.09 3.55 -12.81
N TYR A 154 -18.30 4.65 -12.08
CA TYR A 154 -19.50 4.86 -11.28
C TYR A 154 -20.07 6.25 -11.48
N GLU A 155 -21.37 6.38 -11.28
CA GLU A 155 -22.05 7.68 -11.25
C GLU A 155 -21.46 8.56 -10.15
N PRO A 156 -21.35 9.89 -10.40
CA PRO A 156 -20.83 10.79 -9.38
C PRO A 156 -21.65 10.77 -8.10
N VAL A 157 -20.96 10.78 -6.96
CA VAL A 157 -21.59 10.75 -5.63
C VAL A 157 -21.22 12.00 -4.82
N SER A 158 -22.20 12.60 -4.15
CA SER A 158 -21.96 13.67 -3.18
C SER A 158 -21.83 13.08 -1.78
N LEU A 159 -20.76 13.46 -1.07
CA LEU A 159 -20.45 13.01 0.27
C LEU A 159 -20.39 14.21 1.21
N ALA A 160 -21.07 14.09 2.36
CA ALA A 160 -21.10 15.08 3.42
C ALA A 160 -20.16 14.72 4.57
N GLU A 161 -20.01 15.62 5.54
CA GLU A 161 -19.22 15.37 6.76
C GLU A 161 -19.60 14.04 7.42
N GLY A 162 -18.60 13.20 7.71
CA GLY A 162 -18.73 11.86 8.26
C GLY A 162 -18.89 10.75 7.22
N ASP A 163 -19.21 11.06 5.96
CA ASP A 163 -19.28 10.06 4.89
C ASP A 163 -17.86 9.65 4.46
N SER A 164 -17.75 8.41 4.00
CA SER A 164 -16.46 7.83 3.56
C SER A 164 -16.60 7.02 2.28
N LEU A 165 -15.49 6.87 1.59
CA LEU A 165 -15.39 6.09 0.37
C LEU A 165 -14.08 5.30 0.36
N TYR A 166 -14.12 4.06 -0.12
CA TYR A 166 -12.95 3.23 -0.42
C TYR A 166 -12.98 2.84 -1.90
N TYR A 167 -11.84 2.93 -2.58
CA TYR A 167 -11.76 2.64 -4.01
C TYR A 167 -10.34 2.28 -4.47
N ASP A 168 -10.27 1.63 -5.64
CA ASP A 168 -9.03 1.38 -6.35
C ASP A 168 -8.55 2.66 -7.03
N ALA A 169 -7.36 3.15 -6.67
CA ALA A 169 -6.80 4.40 -7.19
C ALA A 169 -6.31 4.30 -8.65
N GLY A 170 -6.25 3.09 -9.21
CA GLY A 170 -6.03 2.85 -10.63
C GLY A 170 -7.23 3.26 -11.50
N MET A 171 -8.42 3.33 -10.92
CA MET A 171 -9.60 3.93 -11.53
C MET A 171 -9.46 5.46 -11.54
N GLY A 172 -9.67 6.10 -12.70
CA GLY A 172 -9.65 7.56 -12.77
C GLY A 172 -10.63 8.18 -11.79
N HIS A 173 -10.15 9.11 -10.97
CA HIS A 173 -10.93 9.73 -9.90
C HIS A 173 -10.61 11.22 -9.74
N ILE A 174 -11.60 12.00 -9.34
CA ILE A 174 -11.51 13.44 -9.07
C ILE A 174 -12.51 13.79 -7.97
N CYS A 175 -12.12 14.73 -7.11
CA CYS A 175 -12.95 15.25 -6.04
C CYS A 175 -13.02 16.77 -6.12
N VAL A 176 -14.24 17.34 -6.08
CA VAL A 176 -14.47 18.78 -6.03
C VAL A 176 -15.27 19.15 -4.79
N SER A 177 -15.13 20.39 -4.32
CA SER A 177 -15.91 20.89 -3.20
C SER A 177 -17.27 21.42 -3.69
N GLU A 178 -18.35 20.99 -3.05
CA GLU A 178 -19.73 21.49 -3.25
C GLU A 178 -20.15 22.51 -2.18
N SER A 179 -19.31 22.81 -1.19
CA SER A 179 -19.58 23.75 -0.11
C SER A 179 -19.17 25.18 -0.52
N GLU A 180 -19.75 26.22 0.07
CA GLU A 180 -19.28 27.59 -0.08
C GLU A 180 -17.83 27.76 0.35
N GLN A 181 -17.50 27.18 1.50
CA GLN A 181 -16.12 27.06 1.98
C GLN A 181 -15.47 25.79 1.41
N ASP A 182 -14.14 25.78 1.36
CA ASP A 182 -13.40 24.60 0.92
C ASP A 182 -13.68 23.42 1.84
N ALA A 183 -14.08 22.28 1.26
CA ALA A 183 -14.28 21.05 2.00
C ALA A 183 -12.92 20.49 2.46
N ARG A 184 -12.93 19.79 3.58
CA ARG A 184 -11.74 19.12 4.13
C ARG A 184 -11.99 17.64 4.22
N ILE A 185 -11.03 16.86 3.78
CA ILE A 185 -11.08 15.40 3.78
C ILE A 185 -9.80 14.82 4.38
N LEU A 186 -9.92 13.62 4.92
CA LEU A 186 -8.79 12.75 5.20
C LEU A 186 -8.68 11.76 4.04
N TRP A 187 -7.51 11.72 3.42
CA TRP A 187 -7.13 10.66 2.49
C TRP A 187 -6.10 9.73 3.13
N VAL A 188 -6.25 8.45 2.89
CA VAL A 188 -5.28 7.43 3.27
C VAL A 188 -5.04 6.56 2.05
N CYS A 189 -3.84 6.68 1.47
CA CYS A 189 -3.45 5.92 0.29
C CYS A 189 -2.50 4.79 0.67
N THR A 190 -2.49 3.71 -0.12
CA THR A 190 -1.36 2.80 -0.12
C THR A 190 -0.15 3.46 -0.78
N PRO A 191 1.10 3.19 -0.34
CA PRO A 191 2.28 3.73 -0.99
C PRO A 191 2.34 3.33 -2.47
N SER A 192 2.55 4.30 -3.34
CA SER A 192 2.72 4.10 -4.77
C SER A 192 3.92 4.91 -5.25
N PRO A 193 4.75 4.38 -6.17
CA PRO A 193 5.82 5.18 -6.79
C PRO A 193 5.28 6.34 -7.62
N ASP A 194 4.01 6.25 -8.06
CA ASP A 194 3.36 7.24 -8.93
C ASP A 194 2.56 8.27 -8.13
N LEU A 195 2.50 8.16 -6.79
CA LEU A 195 1.78 9.10 -5.93
C LEU A 195 2.58 10.42 -5.85
N PRO A 196 2.05 11.56 -6.31
CA PRO A 196 2.77 12.83 -6.41
C PRO A 196 2.84 13.57 -5.05
N LEU A 197 3.34 12.92 -4.01
CA LEU A 197 3.40 13.46 -2.63
C LEU A 197 4.82 13.69 -2.14
#